data_1cf2fac73f64936d8c23b045ec36b99d
#
_entry.id   1cf2fac73f64936d8c23b045ec36b99d
#
_cell.length_a   1.000
_cell.length_b   1.000
_cell.length_c   1.000
_cell.angle_alpha   90.00
_cell.angle_beta   90.00
_cell.angle_gamma   90.00
#
_symmetry.space_group_name_H-M   'P 1'
#
loop_
_entity.id
_entity.type
_entity.pdbx_description
1 polymer ?
#
loop_
_entity_poly.entity_id
_entity_poly.type
_entity_poly.pdbx_seq_one_letter_code
_entity_poly.pdbx_strand_id
1 'polypeptide(L)'
;VVVISCGLGIQTIADLSGKPVVAASNTLNYRGHHGMALTKKSCDACAQCYLNITGGVCPIVDCSKSLVNGQCGGAKNGKCEVDPNKDCAWEKIYQRLAKQGRLEEFLHQPVQVRDFSKVNFKVINDYVKAAREDRLNGYYGGVHPSERKEFSEHIALKKFPDPKTVVISMSQHLGAPANPIVEVGDTVKVGQKICEAAGFISAPVHS
;
A
#
# COMPACT_ATOMS: atom_id res chain seq x y z
N VAL A 1 -13.37 -0.58 -0.77
CA VAL A 1 -12.61 -1.03 0.40
C VAL A 1 -11.57 0.03 0.72
N VAL A 2 -11.53 0.52 1.96
CA VAL A 2 -10.50 1.44 2.46
C VAL A 2 -9.40 0.63 3.12
N VAL A 3 -8.15 0.89 2.73
CA VAL A 3 -6.99 0.13 3.23
C VAL A 3 -5.95 1.07 3.81
N ILE A 4 -5.58 0.83 5.06
CA ILE A 4 -4.48 1.50 5.75
C ILE A 4 -3.29 0.55 5.73
N SER A 5 -2.41 0.71 4.75
CA SER A 5 -1.22 -0.13 4.57
C SER A 5 -0.22 0.59 3.66
N CYS A 6 0.98 0.05 3.52
CA CYS A 6 1.91 0.50 2.48
C CYS A 6 1.38 0.13 1.08
N GLY A 7 1.91 0.77 0.05
CA GLY A 7 1.47 0.57 -1.33
C GLY A 7 1.51 -0.89 -1.80
N LEU A 8 2.41 -1.71 -1.26
CA LEU A 8 2.46 -3.15 -1.53
C LEU A 8 1.21 -3.86 -1.01
N GLY A 9 0.86 -3.64 0.26
CA GLY A 9 -0.33 -4.25 0.86
C GLY A 9 -1.63 -3.82 0.16
N ILE A 10 -1.73 -2.54 -0.22
CA ILE A 10 -2.89 -2.02 -0.95
C ILE A 10 -3.03 -2.72 -2.31
N GLN A 11 -1.95 -2.87 -3.07
CA GLN A 11 -1.96 -3.57 -4.37
C GLN A 11 -2.37 -5.04 -4.22
N THR A 12 -1.86 -5.72 -3.20
CA THR A 12 -2.20 -7.12 -2.92
C THR A 12 -3.69 -7.27 -2.62
N ILE A 13 -4.25 -6.41 -1.77
CA ILE A 13 -5.68 -6.42 -1.45
C ILE A 13 -6.53 -6.09 -2.67
N ALA A 14 -6.10 -5.14 -3.50
CA ALA A 14 -6.79 -4.80 -4.74
C ALA A 14 -6.87 -6.00 -5.71
N ASP A 15 -5.78 -6.75 -5.82
CA ASP A 15 -5.73 -7.93 -6.68
C ASP A 15 -6.60 -9.08 -6.14
N LEU A 16 -6.54 -9.34 -4.84
CA LEU A 16 -7.29 -10.43 -4.21
C LEU A 16 -8.80 -10.15 -4.15
N SER A 17 -9.18 -8.91 -3.85
CA SER A 17 -10.59 -8.55 -3.69
C SER A 17 -11.33 -8.31 -5.00
N GLY A 18 -10.61 -7.93 -6.07
CA GLY A 18 -11.21 -7.46 -7.33
C GLY A 18 -12.07 -6.19 -7.22
N LYS A 19 -12.22 -5.64 -6.00
CA LYS A 19 -13.06 -4.48 -5.69
C LYS A 19 -12.27 -3.17 -5.78
N PRO A 20 -12.93 -2.02 -5.96
CA PRO A 20 -12.29 -0.72 -5.81
C PRO A 20 -11.66 -0.59 -4.43
N VAL A 21 -10.38 -0.26 -4.38
CA VAL A 21 -9.60 -0.08 -3.16
C VAL A 21 -9.15 1.36 -3.06
N VAL A 22 -9.32 1.95 -1.88
CA VAL A 22 -8.89 3.31 -1.54
C VAL A 22 -7.71 3.23 -0.59
N ALA A 23 -6.59 3.78 -1.01
CA ALA A 23 -5.42 3.97 -0.16
C ALA A 23 -5.69 5.11 0.82
N ALA A 24 -5.69 4.83 2.10
CA ALA A 24 -5.89 5.83 3.15
C ALA A 24 -4.59 6.53 3.57
N SER A 25 -3.45 6.11 3.05
CA SER A 25 -2.14 6.68 3.38
C SER A 25 -1.18 6.63 2.19
N ASN A 26 -0.22 7.54 2.16
CA ASN A 26 0.92 7.50 1.25
C ASN A 26 2.11 6.80 1.93
N THR A 27 2.79 5.93 1.19
CA THR A 27 4.01 5.31 1.68
C THR A 27 5.18 6.26 1.46
N LEU A 28 5.74 6.78 2.53
CA LEU A 28 6.91 7.67 2.50
C LEU A 28 8.23 6.91 2.58
N ASN A 29 8.23 5.81 3.30
CA ASN A 29 9.38 4.92 3.48
C ASN A 29 8.90 3.60 4.07
N TYR A 30 9.59 2.51 3.78
CA TYR A 30 9.50 1.27 4.55
C TYR A 30 10.88 0.66 4.66
N ARG A 31 11.28 0.38 5.89
CA ARG A 31 12.62 -0.11 6.21
C ARG A 31 12.68 -1.62 6.06
N GLY A 32 13.74 -2.09 5.41
CA GLY A 32 14.20 -3.47 5.54
C GLY A 32 13.43 -4.55 4.78
N HIS A 33 12.48 -4.23 3.91
CA HIS A 33 11.68 -5.24 3.20
C HIS A 33 11.92 -5.30 1.68
N HIS A 34 13.07 -4.85 1.21
CA HIS A 34 13.43 -5.07 -0.18
C HIS A 34 13.62 -6.58 -0.43
N GLY A 35 12.68 -7.18 -1.11
CA GLY A 35 12.78 -8.56 -1.59
C GLY A 35 12.17 -9.65 -0.71
N MET A 36 11.52 -9.35 0.39
CA MET A 36 10.85 -10.37 1.24
C MET A 36 9.32 -10.47 1.03
N ALA A 37 8.78 -9.84 0.00
CA ALA A 37 7.35 -9.97 -0.29
C ALA A 37 7.06 -11.33 -0.91
N LEU A 38 6.13 -12.08 -0.35
CA LEU A 38 5.58 -13.32 -0.91
C LEU A 38 4.81 -13.07 -2.22
N THR A 39 4.67 -11.83 -2.64
CA THR A 39 3.98 -11.41 -3.85
C THR A 39 4.96 -10.77 -4.82
N LYS A 40 4.61 -10.81 -6.13
CA LYS A 40 5.34 -10.09 -7.19
C LYS A 40 5.12 -8.57 -7.16
N LYS A 41 4.46 -8.05 -6.12
CA LYS A 41 4.17 -6.62 -5.96
C LYS A 41 5.33 -5.93 -5.26
N SER A 42 5.51 -4.66 -5.59
CA SER A 42 6.50 -3.79 -4.95
C SER A 42 5.93 -2.38 -4.79
N CYS A 43 6.64 -1.54 -4.04
CA CYS A 43 6.28 -0.15 -3.85
C CYS A 43 7.56 0.67 -3.72
N ASP A 44 7.64 1.78 -4.43
CA ASP A 44 8.79 2.67 -4.47
C ASP A 44 8.81 3.70 -3.33
N ALA A 45 7.85 3.63 -2.41
CA ALA A 45 7.70 4.63 -1.34
C ALA A 45 7.77 6.09 -1.85
N CYS A 46 7.11 6.34 -2.99
CA CYS A 46 7.21 7.60 -3.72
C CYS A 46 6.43 8.76 -3.09
N ALA A 47 5.82 8.55 -1.91
CA ALA A 47 5.04 9.54 -1.16
C ALA A 47 3.80 10.10 -1.89
N GLN A 48 3.45 9.54 -3.04
CA GLN A 48 2.38 10.01 -3.90
C GLN A 48 1.64 8.80 -4.48
N CYS A 49 0.65 8.30 -3.72
CA CYS A 49 -0.01 7.05 -4.06
C CYS A 49 -1.02 7.23 -5.20
N TYR A 50 -0.75 6.61 -6.34
CA TYR A 50 -1.63 6.62 -7.51
C TYR A 50 -2.71 5.52 -7.49
N LEU A 51 -2.66 4.59 -6.53
CA LEU A 51 -3.54 3.42 -6.51
C LEU A 51 -5.04 3.76 -6.49
N ASN A 52 -5.41 4.92 -5.93
CA ASN A 52 -6.80 5.38 -5.88
C ASN A 52 -7.38 5.66 -7.28
N ILE A 53 -6.57 6.16 -8.20
CA ILE A 53 -6.99 6.52 -9.55
C ILE A 53 -6.68 5.43 -10.59
N THR A 54 -5.86 4.45 -10.26
CA THR A 54 -5.42 3.39 -11.17
C THR A 54 -6.01 2.02 -10.84
N GLY A 55 -7.08 1.99 -10.05
CA GLY A 55 -7.75 0.75 -9.68
C GLY A 55 -6.90 -0.23 -8.86
N GLY A 56 -5.88 0.27 -8.15
CA GLY A 56 -5.00 -0.56 -7.31
C GLY A 56 -3.80 -1.18 -8.05
N VAL A 57 -3.50 -0.76 -9.27
CA VAL A 57 -2.27 -1.12 -10.00
C VAL A 57 -1.30 0.05 -9.94
N CYS A 58 -0.09 -0.16 -9.44
CA CYS A 58 0.88 0.93 -9.29
C CYS A 58 1.60 1.25 -10.61
N PRO A 59 1.40 2.42 -11.23
CA PRO A 59 2.08 2.77 -12.47
C PRO A 59 3.58 3.03 -12.27
N ILE A 60 4.02 3.36 -11.06
CA ILE A 60 5.42 3.67 -10.80
C ILE A 60 6.29 2.41 -10.88
N VAL A 61 5.86 1.31 -10.28
CA VAL A 61 6.64 0.07 -10.21
C VAL A 61 6.25 -0.95 -11.29
N ASP A 62 4.98 -0.95 -11.71
CA ASP A 62 4.51 -1.89 -12.72
C ASP A 62 4.79 -1.41 -14.15
N CYS A 63 4.84 -0.11 -14.42
CA CYS A 63 5.26 0.42 -15.71
C CYS A 63 6.78 0.57 -15.77
N SER A 64 7.43 -0.04 -16.75
CA SER A 64 8.89 0.06 -16.91
C SER A 64 9.40 1.48 -17.15
N LYS A 65 8.52 2.39 -17.58
CA LYS A 65 8.80 3.82 -17.77
C LYS A 65 8.26 4.69 -16.65
N SER A 66 7.61 4.10 -15.63
CA SER A 66 6.97 4.80 -14.51
C SER A 66 6.02 5.94 -14.93
N LEU A 67 5.32 5.79 -16.04
CA LEU A 67 4.36 6.77 -16.56
C LEU A 67 3.13 6.83 -15.67
N VAL A 68 2.64 8.04 -15.37
CA VAL A 68 1.52 8.26 -14.45
C VAL A 68 0.23 8.77 -15.12
N ASN A 69 0.27 9.09 -16.41
CA ASN A 69 -0.86 9.69 -17.15
C ASN A 69 -1.37 8.83 -18.31
N GLY A 70 -0.99 7.58 -18.39
CA GLY A 70 -1.45 6.72 -19.47
C GLY A 70 -0.35 5.94 -20.15
N GLN A 71 -0.75 5.19 -21.15
CA GLN A 71 0.08 4.29 -21.90
C GLN A 71 1.06 5.03 -22.83
N CYS A 72 2.27 4.50 -23.00
CA CYS A 72 3.28 5.07 -23.92
C CYS A 72 3.00 4.83 -25.41
N GLY A 73 2.01 4.01 -25.75
CA GLY A 73 1.70 3.62 -27.13
C GLY A 73 2.57 2.49 -27.71
N GLY A 74 3.60 2.04 -26.98
CA GLY A 74 4.49 0.99 -27.47
C GLY A 74 4.10 -0.44 -27.06
N ALA A 75 3.06 -0.62 -26.26
CA ALA A 75 2.59 -1.94 -25.88
C ALA A 75 2.03 -2.71 -27.07
N LYS A 76 2.35 -4.00 -27.15
CA LYS A 76 1.84 -4.92 -28.19
C LYS A 76 1.29 -6.18 -27.52
N ASN A 77 0.06 -6.55 -27.89
CA ASN A 77 -0.60 -7.75 -27.37
C ASN A 77 -0.58 -7.86 -25.83
N GLY A 78 -0.79 -6.75 -25.13
CA GLY A 78 -0.76 -6.71 -23.68
C GLY A 78 0.64 -6.68 -23.05
N LYS A 79 1.69 -6.71 -23.84
CA LYS A 79 3.08 -6.74 -23.36
C LYS A 79 3.76 -5.38 -23.46
N CYS A 80 4.69 -5.16 -22.51
CA CYS A 80 5.47 -3.94 -22.44
C CYS A 80 6.50 -3.86 -23.57
N GLU A 81 6.68 -2.70 -24.20
CA GLU A 81 7.70 -2.53 -25.24
C GLU A 81 9.14 -2.62 -24.72
N VAL A 82 9.33 -2.32 -23.42
CA VAL A 82 10.66 -2.34 -22.78
C VAL A 82 11.05 -3.77 -22.36
N ASP A 83 10.06 -4.59 -21.95
CA ASP A 83 10.25 -5.97 -21.54
C ASP A 83 9.10 -6.84 -22.09
N PRO A 84 9.33 -7.62 -23.15
CA PRO A 84 8.31 -8.47 -23.75
C PRO A 84 7.74 -9.56 -22.82
N ASN A 85 8.45 -9.89 -21.73
CA ASN A 85 7.98 -10.85 -20.73
C ASN A 85 7.04 -10.21 -19.71
N LYS A 86 7.03 -8.89 -19.62
CA LYS A 86 6.23 -8.12 -18.67
C LYS A 86 4.93 -7.65 -19.33
N ASP A 87 3.82 -7.80 -18.62
CA ASP A 87 2.55 -7.23 -19.05
C ASP A 87 2.58 -5.70 -18.97
N CYS A 88 1.88 -5.04 -19.88
CA CYS A 88 1.74 -3.59 -19.84
C CYS A 88 0.90 -3.18 -18.62
N ALA A 89 1.49 -2.38 -17.71
CA ALA A 89 0.82 -1.91 -16.52
C ALA A 89 -0.42 -1.05 -16.86
N TRP A 90 -0.34 -0.21 -17.87
CA TRP A 90 -1.45 0.67 -18.26
C TRP A 90 -2.60 -0.07 -18.90
N GLU A 91 -2.34 -1.13 -19.63
CA GLU A 91 -3.40 -2.00 -20.14
C GLU A 91 -4.14 -2.70 -19.00
N LYS A 92 -3.39 -3.21 -17.99
CA LYS A 92 -4.00 -3.76 -16.77
C LYS A 92 -4.82 -2.70 -16.01
N ILE A 93 -4.34 -1.46 -15.93
CA ILE A 93 -5.07 -0.35 -15.30
C ILE A 93 -6.39 -0.12 -16.02
N TYR A 94 -6.37 0.03 -17.34
CA TYR A 94 -7.59 0.26 -18.14
C TYR A 94 -8.59 -0.89 -18.01
N GLN A 95 -8.13 -2.13 -18.13
CA GLN A 95 -8.98 -3.30 -17.95
C GLN A 95 -9.62 -3.35 -16.56
N ARG A 96 -8.85 -3.01 -15.51
CA ARG A 96 -9.35 -3.01 -14.14
C ARG A 96 -10.35 -1.89 -13.91
N LEU A 97 -10.07 -0.69 -14.37
CA LEU A 97 -10.99 0.44 -14.25
C LEU A 97 -12.29 0.20 -15.03
N ALA A 98 -12.20 -0.40 -16.23
CA ALA A 98 -13.38 -0.80 -17.00
C ALA A 98 -14.24 -1.82 -16.24
N LYS A 99 -13.64 -2.86 -15.66
CA LYS A 99 -14.35 -3.85 -14.80
C LYS A 99 -14.98 -3.22 -13.56
N GLN A 100 -14.40 -2.14 -13.06
CA GLN A 100 -14.92 -1.41 -11.89
C GLN A 100 -15.92 -0.31 -12.24
N GLY A 101 -16.20 -0.07 -13.54
CA GLY A 101 -17.06 1.02 -14.01
C GLY A 101 -16.48 2.42 -13.76
N ARG A 102 -15.16 2.54 -13.64
CA ARG A 102 -14.45 3.77 -13.24
C ARG A 102 -13.58 4.37 -14.35
N LEU A 103 -13.69 3.86 -15.57
CA LEU A 103 -12.85 4.33 -16.68
C LEU A 103 -13.13 5.82 -17.01
N GLU A 104 -14.39 6.22 -17.04
CA GLU A 104 -14.77 7.62 -17.27
C GLU A 104 -14.24 8.56 -16.17
N GLU A 105 -14.30 8.12 -14.91
CA GLU A 105 -13.72 8.87 -13.79
C GLU A 105 -12.22 9.11 -14.02
N PHE A 106 -11.50 8.10 -14.50
CA PHE A 106 -10.07 8.22 -14.80
C PHE A 106 -9.80 9.19 -15.96
N LEU A 107 -10.59 9.14 -17.03
CA LEU A 107 -10.40 10.02 -18.20
C LEU A 107 -10.59 11.51 -17.87
N HIS A 108 -11.37 11.83 -16.84
CA HIS A 108 -11.59 13.19 -16.36
C HIS A 108 -10.65 13.62 -15.23
N GLN A 109 -9.69 12.78 -14.83
CA GLN A 109 -8.69 13.15 -13.82
C GLN A 109 -7.74 14.24 -14.35
N PRO A 110 -7.34 15.18 -13.51
CA PRO A 110 -6.30 16.14 -13.89
C PRO A 110 -4.99 15.44 -14.18
N VAL A 111 -4.18 16.04 -15.04
CA VAL A 111 -2.84 15.52 -15.35
C VAL A 111 -2.03 15.37 -14.06
N GLN A 112 -1.52 14.17 -13.84
CA GLN A 112 -0.70 13.86 -12.68
C GLN A 112 0.75 14.28 -12.92
N VAL A 113 1.31 15.00 -11.97
CA VAL A 113 2.73 15.40 -11.99
C VAL A 113 3.43 14.74 -10.81
N ARG A 114 4.56 14.07 -11.07
CA ARG A 114 5.39 13.53 -10.00
C ARG A 114 6.10 14.66 -9.27
N ASP A 115 5.81 14.76 -7.99
CA ASP A 115 6.44 15.75 -7.11
C ASP A 115 7.55 15.06 -6.29
N PHE A 116 8.76 15.14 -6.80
CA PHE A 116 9.91 14.53 -6.14
C PHE A 116 10.29 15.21 -4.81
N SER A 117 9.78 16.42 -4.52
CA SER A 117 9.99 17.07 -3.22
C SER A 117 9.29 16.33 -2.07
N LYS A 118 8.27 15.53 -2.38
CA LYS A 118 7.57 14.66 -1.40
C LYS A 118 8.39 13.43 -1.02
N VAL A 119 9.35 13.04 -1.83
CA VAL A 119 10.28 11.96 -1.48
C VAL A 119 11.23 12.48 -0.40
N ASN A 120 11.13 11.93 0.79
CA ASN A 120 11.88 12.45 1.92
C ASN A 120 13.32 11.93 1.92
N PHE A 121 14.16 12.50 1.06
CA PHE A 121 15.60 12.20 0.99
C PHE A 121 16.33 12.46 2.31
N LYS A 122 15.87 13.41 3.13
CA LYS A 122 16.44 13.65 4.44
C LYS A 122 16.30 12.44 5.34
N VAL A 123 15.12 11.80 5.38
CA VAL A 123 14.91 10.57 6.16
C VAL A 123 15.82 9.44 5.66
N ILE A 124 16.02 9.34 4.34
CA ILE A 124 16.94 8.35 3.75
C ILE A 124 18.39 8.65 4.18
N ASN A 125 18.81 9.92 4.07
CA ASN A 125 20.15 10.33 4.44
C ASN A 125 20.40 10.20 5.95
N ASP A 126 19.44 10.59 6.79
CA ASP A 126 19.53 10.44 8.24
C ASP A 126 19.60 8.96 8.63
N TYR A 127 18.85 8.09 7.93
CA TYR A 127 18.92 6.64 8.13
C TYR A 127 20.28 6.07 7.70
N VAL A 128 20.80 6.46 6.55
CA VAL A 128 22.12 6.02 6.06
C VAL A 128 23.22 6.48 7.01
N LYS A 129 23.10 7.71 7.54
CA LYS A 129 24.02 8.25 8.53
C LYS A 129 23.96 7.46 9.84
N ALA A 130 22.76 7.28 10.40
CA ALA A 130 22.56 6.49 11.61
C ALA A 130 23.04 5.05 11.46
N ALA A 131 22.74 4.39 10.32
CA ALA A 131 23.21 3.04 10.05
C ALA A 131 24.74 2.93 9.91
N ARG A 132 25.42 4.00 9.47
CA ARG A 132 26.89 4.07 9.47
C ARG A 132 27.46 4.28 10.87
N GLU A 133 26.81 5.13 11.66
CA GLU A 133 27.20 5.38 13.06
C GLU A 133 26.97 4.14 13.92
N ASP A 134 25.85 3.42 13.75
CA ASP A 134 25.56 2.15 14.44
C ASP A 134 26.58 1.04 14.11
N ARG A 135 27.10 0.99 12.88
CA ARG A 135 28.18 0.06 12.54
C ARG A 135 29.49 0.33 13.27
N LEU A 136 29.70 1.59 13.66
CA LEU A 136 30.91 1.97 14.41
C LEU A 136 30.75 1.82 15.91
N ASN A 137 29.53 1.90 16.45
CA ASN A 137 29.27 1.99 17.89
C ASN A 137 28.52 0.76 18.48
N GLY A 138 28.21 -0.26 17.68
CA GLY A 138 27.34 -1.35 18.11
C GLY A 138 25.87 -0.93 18.22
N TYR A 139 24.99 -1.90 18.50
CA TYR A 139 23.54 -1.72 18.56
C TYR A 139 23.16 -0.94 19.84
N TYR A 140 23.18 0.38 19.80
CA TYR A 140 22.64 1.22 20.87
C TYR A 140 21.47 2.07 20.34
N GLY A 141 20.29 1.82 20.89
CA GLY A 141 19.08 2.60 20.64
C GLY A 141 18.22 2.11 19.49
N GLY A 142 16.93 2.03 19.75
CA GLY A 142 15.92 1.74 18.72
C GLY A 142 15.83 2.88 17.69
N VAL A 143 15.30 2.56 16.54
CA VAL A 143 14.98 3.57 15.51
C VAL A 143 13.82 4.41 16.00
N HIS A 144 14.06 5.70 16.21
CA HIS A 144 13.02 6.68 16.55
C HIS A 144 12.60 7.40 15.26
N PRO A 145 11.54 6.94 14.57
CA PRO A 145 10.98 7.70 13.45
C PRO A 145 10.41 9.02 13.97
N SER A 146 10.55 10.08 13.17
CA SER A 146 9.85 11.33 13.48
C SER A 146 8.34 11.06 13.59
N GLU A 147 7.72 11.43 14.67
CA GLU A 147 6.30 11.20 14.92
C GLU A 147 5.40 12.03 13.99
N ARG A 148 5.91 13.14 13.46
CA ARG A 148 5.22 14.07 12.55
C ARG A 148 3.81 14.46 13.00
N LYS A 149 3.62 14.54 14.31
CA LYS A 149 2.37 14.97 14.93
C LYS A 149 2.01 16.41 14.58
N GLU A 150 3.00 17.23 14.26
CA GLU A 150 2.85 18.61 13.81
C GLU A 150 1.86 18.78 12.64
N PHE A 151 1.67 17.75 11.83
CA PHE A 151 0.72 17.79 10.71
C PHE A 151 -0.73 17.53 11.12
N SER A 152 -0.97 16.99 12.30
CA SER A 152 -2.30 16.56 12.73
C SER A 152 -2.69 16.99 14.14
N GLU A 153 -1.75 17.40 14.99
CA GLU A 153 -2.03 17.72 16.40
C GLU A 153 -3.03 18.86 16.60
N HIS A 154 -3.10 19.78 15.64
CA HIS A 154 -4.04 20.90 15.67
C HIS A 154 -5.33 20.66 14.89
N ILE A 155 -5.47 19.47 14.29
CA ILE A 155 -6.67 19.12 13.50
C ILE A 155 -7.69 18.48 14.42
N ALA A 156 -8.91 19.04 14.47
CA ALA A 156 -10.01 18.44 15.22
C ALA A 156 -10.30 17.03 14.73
N LEU A 157 -10.51 16.10 15.67
CA LEU A 157 -10.91 14.73 15.37
C LEU A 157 -12.22 14.73 14.58
N LYS A 158 -12.20 14.11 13.41
CA LYS A 158 -13.40 13.92 12.59
C LYS A 158 -13.85 12.45 12.71
N LYS A 159 -15.15 12.28 12.95
CA LYS A 159 -15.74 10.93 12.90
C LYS A 159 -15.60 10.38 11.49
N PHE A 160 -14.94 9.24 11.36
CA PHE A 160 -14.92 8.50 10.10
C PHE A 160 -16.30 7.88 9.85
N PRO A 161 -16.84 7.92 8.62
CA PRO A 161 -18.08 7.24 8.32
C PRO A 161 -17.91 5.72 8.51
N ASP A 162 -18.94 5.09 9.07
CA ASP A 162 -18.89 3.65 9.35
C ASP A 162 -18.65 2.87 8.05
N PRO A 163 -17.57 2.07 7.96
CA PRO A 163 -17.25 1.34 6.76
C PRO A 163 -18.25 0.21 6.52
N LYS A 164 -18.71 0.04 5.28
CA LYS A 164 -19.58 -1.08 4.90
C LYS A 164 -18.84 -2.42 4.84
N THR A 165 -17.52 -2.37 4.69
CA THR A 165 -16.66 -3.56 4.58
C THR A 165 -15.32 -3.26 5.20
N VAL A 166 -14.84 -4.16 6.04
CA VAL A 166 -13.50 -4.13 6.64
C VAL A 166 -12.70 -5.35 6.19
N VAL A 167 -11.41 -5.19 6.04
CA VAL A 167 -10.46 -6.28 5.77
C VAL A 167 -9.41 -6.24 6.87
N ILE A 168 -9.35 -7.29 7.66
CA ILE A 168 -8.53 -7.36 8.86
C ILE A 168 -7.57 -8.55 8.70
N SER A 169 -6.25 -8.29 8.85
CA SER A 169 -5.25 -9.35 8.80
C SER A 169 -5.29 -10.21 10.04
N MET A 170 -5.22 -11.53 9.88
CA MET A 170 -5.13 -12.49 10.98
C MET A 170 -3.71 -12.60 11.56
N SER A 171 -2.71 -12.07 10.85
CA SER A 171 -1.30 -12.05 11.26
C SER A 171 -0.86 -10.60 11.47
N GLN A 172 -1.05 -10.09 12.67
CA GLN A 172 -0.69 -8.72 13.07
C GLN A 172 0.43 -8.67 14.13
N HIS A 173 0.95 -9.83 14.53
CA HIS A 173 1.95 -9.99 15.57
C HIS A 173 2.98 -11.06 15.19
N LEU A 174 4.06 -11.14 15.95
CA LEU A 174 4.99 -12.28 15.87
C LEU A 174 4.31 -13.55 16.41
N GLY A 175 4.56 -14.69 15.74
CA GLY A 175 4.04 -15.97 16.14
C GLY A 175 2.92 -16.50 15.22
N ALA A 176 2.15 -17.45 15.71
CA ALA A 176 1.10 -18.09 14.93
C ALA A 176 -0.03 -17.10 14.58
N PRO A 177 -0.49 -17.07 13.33
CA PRO A 177 -1.68 -16.30 12.95
C PRO A 177 -2.88 -16.67 13.84
N ALA A 178 -3.74 -15.69 14.14
CA ALA A 178 -4.95 -15.93 14.90
C ALA A 178 -5.96 -16.78 14.10
N ASN A 179 -6.68 -17.67 14.78
CA ASN A 179 -7.73 -18.46 14.17
C ASN A 179 -9.03 -17.65 14.05
N PRO A 180 -9.60 -17.48 12.86
CA PRO A 180 -10.87 -16.76 12.70
C PRO A 180 -12.02 -17.52 13.36
N ILE A 181 -12.91 -16.78 14.03
CA ILE A 181 -14.17 -17.26 14.63
C ILE A 181 -15.40 -16.68 13.92
N VAL A 182 -15.17 -15.95 12.82
CA VAL A 182 -16.20 -15.41 11.93
C VAL A 182 -15.84 -15.77 10.48
N GLU A 183 -16.83 -15.74 9.60
CA GLU A 183 -16.64 -16.04 8.18
C GLU A 183 -16.58 -14.77 7.33
N VAL A 184 -16.07 -14.92 6.11
CA VAL A 184 -16.04 -13.80 5.15
C VAL A 184 -17.46 -13.45 4.73
N GLY A 185 -17.86 -12.22 4.98
CA GLY A 185 -19.21 -11.73 4.73
C GLY A 185 -20.04 -11.49 5.98
N ASP A 186 -19.59 -11.96 7.14
CA ASP A 186 -20.26 -11.70 8.41
C ASP A 186 -20.27 -10.23 8.76
N THR A 187 -21.33 -9.79 9.41
CA THR A 187 -21.45 -8.45 9.98
C THR A 187 -20.84 -8.44 11.37
N VAL A 188 -19.86 -7.59 11.59
CA VAL A 188 -19.16 -7.43 12.86
C VAL A 188 -19.35 -6.04 13.45
N LYS A 189 -19.33 -5.92 14.78
CA LYS A 189 -19.40 -4.63 15.49
C LYS A 189 -18.00 -4.14 15.82
N VAL A 190 -17.82 -2.84 15.92
CA VAL A 190 -16.56 -2.23 16.37
C VAL A 190 -16.11 -2.84 17.72
N GLY A 191 -14.86 -3.31 17.75
CA GLY A 191 -14.28 -3.96 18.93
C GLY A 191 -14.73 -5.42 19.14
N GLN A 192 -15.52 -6.00 18.25
CA GLN A 192 -15.90 -7.41 18.36
C GLN A 192 -14.70 -8.31 18.12
N LYS A 193 -14.48 -9.29 19.00
CA LYS A 193 -13.46 -10.32 18.79
C LYS A 193 -13.84 -11.15 17.57
N ILE A 194 -12.94 -11.25 16.61
CA ILE A 194 -13.12 -11.94 15.34
C ILE A 194 -12.14 -13.11 15.15
N CYS A 195 -11.11 -13.18 15.99
CA CYS A 195 -10.17 -14.29 15.99
C CYS A 195 -9.74 -14.66 17.40
N GLU A 196 -9.46 -15.94 17.58
CA GLU A 196 -8.83 -16.50 18.80
C GLU A 196 -7.33 -16.66 18.60
N ALA A 197 -6.57 -16.58 19.68
CA ALA A 197 -5.15 -16.89 19.67
C ALA A 197 -4.94 -18.38 19.31
N ALA A 198 -4.02 -18.65 18.37
CA ALA A 198 -3.81 -19.98 17.81
C ALA A 198 -2.63 -20.75 18.43
N GLY A 199 -1.92 -20.20 19.43
CA GLY A 199 -0.75 -20.87 20.01
C GLY A 199 -0.09 -20.10 21.14
N PHE A 200 1.08 -20.54 21.57
CA PHE A 200 1.80 -19.98 22.71
C PHE A 200 2.19 -18.51 22.50
N ILE A 201 2.61 -18.17 21.27
CA ILE A 201 2.84 -16.78 20.86
C ILE A 201 1.79 -16.45 19.80
N SER A 202 0.66 -15.92 20.23
CA SER A 202 -0.45 -15.48 19.40
C SER A 202 -1.36 -14.56 20.21
N ALA A 203 -2.09 -13.68 19.53
CA ALA A 203 -3.05 -12.78 20.18
C ALA A 203 -4.40 -12.81 19.45
N PRO A 204 -5.53 -12.60 20.17
CA PRO A 204 -6.83 -12.45 19.53
C PRO A 204 -6.87 -11.17 18.69
N VAL A 205 -7.70 -11.18 17.64
CA VAL A 205 -7.91 -10.02 16.77
C VAL A 205 -9.35 -9.54 16.91
N HIS A 206 -9.54 -8.22 16.91
CA HIS A 206 -10.82 -7.55 17.02
C HIS A 206 -11.07 -6.67 15.78
N SER A 207 -12.35 -6.45 15.49
CA SER A 207 -12.79 -5.56 14.40
C SER A 207 -12.76 -4.09 14.81
#